data_71756ba3855a971269f9d91f3c78717b
#
_entry.id   71756ba3855a971269f9d91f3c78717b
#
_cell.length_a   1.000
_cell.length_b   1.000
_cell.length_c   1.000
_cell.angle_alpha   90.00
_cell.angle_beta   90.00
_cell.angle_gamma   90.00
#
_symmetry.space_group_name_H-M   'P 1'
#
loop_
_entity.id
_entity.type
_entity.pdbx_description
1 polymer ?
#
loop_
_entity_poly.entity_id
_entity_poly.type
_entity_poly.pdbx_seq_one_letter_code
_entity_poly.pdbx_strand_id
1 'polypeptide(L)'
;SSLEKHALLNAVRHDGKAEVGAVVSKIMGEFSDARSRAGLVAKAAQETVKRINSLSLAAQQKLLEERYPGAAEARAKDDRVGLPELPGAEKGAVVLRLPPEPSGFMHIGHAMAGMINYTYRVTYSGQLWLRFEDTNPKKVEKRYYESFREGYRWLGIDWDKEKNVSSDLDLIYDYGKKLIGSGDAYVCACPIDKVKKLRFDGEVCEHRGQSVEKN
;
A
#
# COMPACT_ATOMS: atom_id res chain seq x y z
N SER A 1 17.84 -14.70 -17.98
CA SER A 1 17.06 -13.44 -18.01
C SER A 1 15.93 -13.50 -16.99
N SER A 2 15.45 -12.36 -16.50
CA SER A 2 14.32 -12.27 -15.56
C SER A 2 13.05 -12.95 -16.11
N LEU A 3 12.75 -12.79 -17.39
CA LEU A 3 11.63 -13.46 -18.06
C LEU A 3 11.72 -14.98 -17.94
N GLU A 4 12.87 -15.56 -18.24
CA GLU A 4 13.08 -17.00 -18.15
C GLU A 4 12.98 -17.51 -16.70
N LYS A 5 13.57 -16.79 -15.76
CA LYS A 5 13.45 -17.10 -14.33
C LYS A 5 11.99 -17.15 -13.88
N HIS A 6 11.20 -16.13 -14.20
CA HIS A 6 9.80 -16.08 -13.79
C HIS A 6 8.93 -17.09 -14.52
N ALA A 7 9.23 -17.39 -15.80
CA ALA A 7 8.54 -18.42 -16.55
C ALA A 7 8.79 -19.82 -15.98
N LEU A 8 10.07 -20.15 -15.66
CA LEU A 8 10.43 -21.43 -15.03
C LEU A 8 9.79 -21.56 -13.63
N LEU A 9 9.88 -20.53 -12.81
CA LEU A 9 9.26 -20.51 -11.47
C LEU A 9 7.74 -20.71 -11.54
N ASN A 10 7.08 -20.08 -12.52
CA ASN A 10 5.64 -20.23 -12.70
C ASN A 10 5.30 -21.63 -13.21
N ALA A 11 6.03 -22.15 -14.19
CA ALA A 11 5.83 -23.49 -14.73
C ALA A 11 5.98 -24.58 -13.65
N VAL A 12 7.07 -24.55 -12.88
CA VAL A 12 7.33 -25.55 -11.83
C VAL A 12 6.25 -25.53 -10.74
N ARG A 13 5.66 -24.37 -10.44
CA ARG A 13 4.58 -24.23 -9.45
C ARG A 13 3.21 -24.66 -9.97
N HIS A 14 3.03 -24.76 -11.27
CA HIS A 14 1.77 -25.06 -11.95
C HIS A 14 1.91 -26.29 -12.87
N ASP A 15 2.52 -27.35 -12.36
CA ASP A 15 2.63 -28.67 -13.01
C ASP A 15 3.18 -28.60 -14.47
N GLY A 16 4.17 -27.78 -14.68
CA GLY A 16 4.85 -27.62 -15.96
C GLY A 16 4.23 -26.61 -16.91
N LYS A 17 3.23 -25.83 -16.48
CA LYS A 17 2.52 -24.86 -17.31
C LYS A 17 2.71 -23.42 -16.78
N ALA A 18 3.54 -22.64 -17.44
CA ALA A 18 3.64 -21.22 -17.17
C ALA A 18 2.54 -20.42 -17.88
N GLU A 19 2.05 -19.35 -17.24
CA GLU A 19 1.09 -18.41 -17.81
C GLU A 19 1.73 -17.07 -18.15
N VAL A 20 1.47 -16.57 -19.37
CA VAL A 20 2.03 -15.31 -19.87
C VAL A 20 1.69 -14.14 -18.97
N GLY A 21 0.42 -14.03 -18.54
CA GLY A 21 -0.04 -12.94 -17.67
C GLY A 21 0.70 -12.89 -16.34
N ALA A 22 0.95 -14.06 -15.73
CA ALA A 22 1.70 -14.17 -14.48
C ALA A 22 3.16 -13.70 -14.64
N VAL A 23 3.81 -14.07 -15.74
CA VAL A 23 5.19 -13.67 -16.04
C VAL A 23 5.28 -12.17 -16.31
N VAL A 24 4.38 -11.62 -17.13
CA VAL A 24 4.31 -10.17 -17.42
C VAL A 24 4.10 -9.38 -16.13
N SER A 25 3.17 -9.80 -15.28
CA SER A 25 2.90 -9.12 -13.99
C SER A 25 4.16 -9.06 -13.11
N LYS A 26 4.96 -10.12 -13.06
CA LYS A 26 6.21 -10.15 -12.30
C LYS A 26 7.25 -9.19 -12.85
N ILE A 27 7.43 -9.16 -14.17
CA ILE A 27 8.36 -8.25 -14.85
C ILE A 27 7.95 -6.79 -14.66
N MET A 28 6.65 -6.48 -14.77
CA MET A 28 6.12 -5.13 -14.53
C MET A 28 6.29 -4.65 -13.07
N GLY A 29 6.31 -5.58 -12.12
CA GLY A 29 6.58 -5.30 -10.70
C GLY A 29 8.08 -5.16 -10.38
N GLU A 30 8.95 -5.89 -11.13
CA GLU A 30 10.40 -5.86 -10.90
C GLU A 30 11.08 -4.66 -11.57
N PHE A 31 10.56 -4.22 -12.74
CA PHE A 31 11.15 -3.14 -13.54
C PHE A 31 10.12 -2.05 -13.82
N SER A 32 10.32 -0.86 -13.24
CA SER A 32 9.42 0.29 -13.44
C SER A 32 9.31 0.71 -14.91
N ASP A 33 10.42 0.66 -15.65
CA ASP A 33 10.51 1.06 -17.06
C ASP A 33 9.79 0.07 -18.00
N ALA A 34 9.56 -1.17 -17.55
CA ALA A 34 8.86 -2.19 -18.34
C ALA A 34 7.43 -1.77 -18.68
N ARG A 35 6.81 -0.91 -17.84
CA ARG A 35 5.44 -0.41 -18.04
C ARG A 35 5.31 0.42 -19.32
N SER A 36 6.31 1.23 -19.65
CA SER A 36 6.33 2.05 -20.87
C SER A 36 6.49 1.19 -22.14
N ARG A 37 6.94 -0.06 -22.00
CA ARG A 37 7.21 -1.01 -23.07
C ARG A 37 6.35 -2.28 -22.97
N ALA A 38 5.15 -2.17 -22.41
CA ALA A 38 4.27 -3.30 -22.07
C ALA A 38 4.06 -4.27 -23.24
N GLY A 39 3.87 -3.76 -24.47
CA GLY A 39 3.68 -4.60 -25.65
C GLY A 39 4.91 -5.45 -26.00
N LEU A 40 6.11 -4.90 -25.85
CA LEU A 40 7.37 -5.65 -26.09
C LEU A 40 7.59 -6.70 -25.01
N VAL A 41 7.32 -6.36 -23.75
CA VAL A 41 7.41 -7.31 -22.63
C VAL A 41 6.42 -8.45 -22.80
N ALA A 42 5.18 -8.17 -23.19
CA ALA A 42 4.16 -9.19 -23.43
C ALA A 42 4.57 -10.16 -24.55
N LYS A 43 5.10 -9.65 -25.67
CA LYS A 43 5.58 -10.48 -26.78
C LYS A 43 6.75 -11.38 -26.36
N ALA A 44 7.75 -10.81 -25.68
CA ALA A 44 8.91 -11.56 -25.18
C ALA A 44 8.52 -12.60 -24.12
N ALA A 45 7.55 -12.27 -23.25
CA ALA A 45 7.01 -13.22 -22.28
C ALA A 45 6.27 -14.37 -22.97
N GLN A 46 5.50 -14.11 -24.02
CA GLN A 46 4.77 -15.11 -24.78
C GLN A 46 5.72 -16.12 -25.44
N GLU A 47 6.79 -15.63 -26.08
CA GLU A 47 7.81 -16.47 -26.68
C GLU A 47 8.55 -17.32 -25.66
N THR A 48 8.90 -16.71 -24.51
CA THR A 48 9.58 -17.39 -23.40
C THR A 48 8.70 -18.47 -22.78
N VAL A 49 7.44 -18.16 -22.49
CA VAL A 49 6.47 -19.11 -21.92
C VAL A 49 6.22 -20.28 -22.88
N LYS A 50 6.05 -20.03 -24.18
CA LYS A 50 5.90 -21.08 -25.19
C LYS A 50 7.09 -22.05 -25.17
N ARG A 51 8.32 -21.54 -25.12
CA ARG A 51 9.55 -22.34 -25.05
C ARG A 51 9.63 -23.15 -23.74
N ILE A 52 9.31 -22.54 -22.62
CA ILE A 52 9.35 -23.23 -21.30
C ILE A 52 8.28 -24.32 -21.25
N ASN A 53 7.06 -24.04 -21.70
CA ASN A 53 5.96 -25.02 -21.70
C ASN A 53 6.18 -26.19 -22.68
N SER A 54 7.12 -26.10 -23.62
CA SER A 54 7.50 -27.23 -24.46
C SER A 54 8.46 -28.23 -23.79
N LEU A 55 9.00 -27.88 -22.61
CA LEU A 55 9.87 -28.74 -21.82
C LEU A 55 9.04 -29.60 -20.85
N SER A 56 9.54 -30.79 -20.54
CA SER A 56 8.94 -31.58 -19.44
C SER A 56 9.17 -30.91 -18.08
N LEU A 57 8.31 -31.19 -17.12
CA LEU A 57 8.44 -30.66 -15.75
C LEU A 57 9.83 -30.95 -15.15
N ALA A 58 10.35 -32.15 -15.34
CA ALA A 58 11.70 -32.52 -14.87
C ALA A 58 12.81 -31.67 -15.53
N ALA A 59 12.68 -31.38 -16.84
CA ALA A 59 13.62 -30.50 -17.54
C ALA A 59 13.51 -29.04 -17.07
N GLN A 60 12.30 -28.56 -16.76
CA GLN A 60 12.08 -27.23 -16.21
C GLN A 60 12.68 -27.08 -14.82
N GLN A 61 12.50 -28.09 -13.93
CA GLN A 61 13.09 -28.12 -12.59
C GLN A 61 14.60 -28.11 -12.64
N LYS A 62 15.21 -28.98 -13.48
CA LYS A 62 16.65 -29.03 -13.68
C LYS A 62 17.21 -27.70 -14.19
N LEU A 63 16.55 -27.10 -15.18
CA LEU A 63 16.98 -25.82 -15.75
C LEU A 63 16.85 -24.67 -14.75
N LEU A 64 15.82 -24.72 -13.89
CA LEU A 64 15.63 -23.74 -12.83
C LEU A 64 16.77 -23.81 -11.80
N GLU A 65 17.11 -25.02 -11.36
CA GLU A 65 18.16 -25.22 -10.37
C GLU A 65 19.55 -24.86 -10.92
N GLU A 66 19.86 -25.25 -12.17
CA GLU A 66 21.14 -24.97 -12.81
C GLU A 66 21.38 -23.46 -13.06
N ARG A 67 20.34 -22.74 -13.51
CA ARG A 67 20.47 -21.32 -13.91
C ARG A 67 20.11 -20.32 -12.81
N TYR A 68 19.30 -20.73 -11.86
CA TYR A 68 18.77 -19.85 -10.80
C TYR A 68 18.73 -20.60 -9.47
N PRO A 69 19.90 -21.07 -8.95
CA PRO A 69 19.96 -21.85 -7.72
C PRO A 69 19.30 -21.12 -6.56
N GLY A 70 18.53 -21.85 -5.77
CA GLY A 70 17.76 -21.28 -4.65
C GLY A 70 16.53 -20.43 -5.03
N ALA A 71 16.27 -20.23 -6.32
CA ALA A 71 15.09 -19.46 -6.73
C ALA A 71 13.75 -20.15 -6.41
N ALA A 72 13.75 -21.47 -6.33
CA ALA A 72 12.58 -22.26 -5.93
C ALA A 72 12.29 -22.13 -4.43
N GLU A 73 13.30 -21.96 -3.61
CA GLU A 73 13.20 -21.83 -2.15
C GLU A 73 12.72 -20.45 -1.69
N ALA A 74 12.84 -19.45 -2.57
CA ALA A 74 12.42 -18.09 -2.28
C ALA A 74 10.90 -17.98 -2.24
N ARG A 75 10.35 -18.11 -1.07
CA ARG A 75 8.97 -18.10 -0.56
C ARG A 75 8.37 -19.49 -0.39
N ALA A 76 8.73 -20.16 0.70
CA ALA A 76 7.76 -20.95 1.42
C ALA A 76 6.50 -20.07 1.57
N LYS A 77 5.33 -20.60 1.17
CA LYS A 77 4.05 -19.97 1.51
C LYS A 77 4.11 -19.72 3.01
N ASP A 78 3.88 -18.49 3.39
CA ASP A 78 3.70 -18.16 4.79
C ASP A 78 2.39 -18.82 5.24
N ASP A 79 2.49 -20.05 5.73
CA ASP A 79 1.35 -20.85 6.22
C ASP A 79 0.85 -20.33 7.58
N ARG A 80 1.28 -19.11 7.97
CA ARG A 80 0.77 -18.47 9.18
C ARG A 80 -0.74 -18.31 9.07
N VAL A 81 -1.45 -18.95 9.98
CA VAL A 81 -2.88 -18.72 10.17
C VAL A 81 -3.04 -17.49 11.07
N GLY A 82 -3.65 -16.46 10.53
CA GLY A 82 -3.91 -15.21 11.27
C GLY A 82 -2.98 -14.05 10.89
N LEU A 83 -3.08 -12.97 11.65
CA LEU A 83 -2.25 -11.77 11.46
C LEU A 83 -0.87 -11.97 12.09
N PRO A 84 0.21 -11.39 11.50
CA PRO A 84 1.54 -11.44 12.09
C PRO A 84 1.56 -10.67 13.42
N GLU A 85 2.44 -11.06 14.32
CA GLU A 85 2.66 -10.33 15.56
C GLU A 85 3.18 -8.91 15.27
N LEU A 86 2.77 -7.94 16.10
CA LEU A 86 3.31 -6.57 16.03
C LEU A 86 4.66 -6.52 16.74
N PRO A 87 5.77 -6.17 16.04
CA PRO A 87 7.09 -6.11 16.67
C PRO A 87 7.12 -5.13 17.85
N GLY A 88 7.59 -5.59 19.00
CA GLY A 88 7.71 -4.75 20.19
C GLY A 88 6.39 -4.33 20.86
N ALA A 89 5.28 -4.93 20.48
CA ALA A 89 3.98 -4.62 21.06
C ALA A 89 3.78 -5.32 22.41
N GLU A 90 3.33 -4.58 23.39
CA GLU A 90 2.98 -5.07 24.72
C GLU A 90 1.46 -5.09 24.92
N LYS A 91 0.95 -6.12 25.61
CA LYS A 91 -0.48 -6.18 25.96
C LYS A 91 -0.88 -4.99 26.82
N GLY A 92 -2.02 -4.38 26.46
CA GLY A 92 -2.55 -3.19 27.12
C GLY A 92 -1.95 -1.86 26.67
N ALA A 93 -0.80 -1.86 25.97
CA ALA A 93 -0.13 -0.63 25.52
C ALA A 93 -0.41 -0.26 24.06
N VAL A 94 -0.99 -1.17 23.28
CA VAL A 94 -1.25 -0.95 21.84
C VAL A 94 -2.41 0.02 21.65
N VAL A 95 -2.19 1.08 20.88
CA VAL A 95 -3.21 2.04 20.45
C VAL A 95 -3.36 1.99 18.95
N LEU A 96 -4.57 1.72 18.49
CA LEU A 96 -4.93 1.53 17.09
C LEU A 96 -5.98 2.57 16.68
N ARG A 97 -6.14 2.76 15.36
CA ARG A 97 -7.15 3.67 14.85
C ARG A 97 -7.83 3.16 13.58
N LEU A 98 -9.08 3.53 13.44
CA LEU A 98 -9.87 3.47 12.22
C LEU A 98 -9.95 4.89 11.66
N PRO A 99 -9.20 5.26 10.59
CA PRO A 99 -9.13 6.63 10.10
C PRO A 99 -9.92 6.82 8.78
N PRO A 100 -11.26 6.66 8.76
CA PRO A 100 -12.00 6.88 7.54
C PRO A 100 -12.10 8.38 7.19
N GLU A 101 -12.00 8.72 5.90
CA GLU A 101 -12.43 10.00 5.37
C GLU A 101 -13.95 9.92 5.09
N PRO A 102 -14.81 10.74 5.74
CA PRO A 102 -16.25 10.66 5.54
C PRO A 102 -16.69 11.41 4.26
N SER A 103 -16.10 11.02 3.12
CA SER A 103 -16.33 11.58 1.78
C SER A 103 -17.11 10.62 0.85
N GLY A 104 -17.53 9.47 1.38
CA GLY A 104 -18.29 8.43 0.70
C GLY A 104 -18.77 7.36 1.68
N PHE A 105 -19.58 6.43 1.21
CA PHE A 105 -20.07 5.32 2.02
C PHE A 105 -18.97 4.31 2.33
N MET A 106 -19.11 3.62 3.46
CA MET A 106 -18.26 2.50 3.82
C MET A 106 -18.29 1.41 2.74
N HIS A 107 -17.13 0.83 2.45
CA HIS A 107 -16.99 -0.26 1.47
C HIS A 107 -16.07 -1.36 2.01
N ILE A 108 -15.94 -2.46 1.26
CA ILE A 108 -15.18 -3.65 1.68
C ILE A 108 -13.72 -3.36 2.09
N GLY A 109 -13.08 -2.39 1.48
CA GLY A 109 -11.71 -1.98 1.87
C GLY A 109 -11.66 -1.42 3.29
N HIS A 110 -12.66 -0.62 3.69
CA HIS A 110 -12.78 -0.13 5.08
C HIS A 110 -13.10 -1.27 6.04
N ALA A 111 -13.96 -2.21 5.65
CA ALA A 111 -14.28 -3.39 6.45
C ALA A 111 -13.04 -4.24 6.72
N MET A 112 -12.23 -4.51 5.69
CA MET A 112 -10.99 -5.27 5.82
C MET A 112 -10.00 -4.57 6.77
N ALA A 113 -9.75 -3.28 6.57
CA ALA A 113 -8.87 -2.50 7.45
C ALA A 113 -9.41 -2.45 8.88
N GLY A 114 -10.73 -2.34 9.04
CA GLY A 114 -11.41 -2.37 10.33
C GLY A 114 -11.18 -3.67 11.07
N MET A 115 -11.41 -4.80 10.40
CA MET A 115 -11.21 -6.13 10.97
C MET A 115 -9.76 -6.39 11.39
N ILE A 116 -8.78 -5.96 10.58
CA ILE A 116 -7.37 -6.09 10.95
C ILE A 116 -7.06 -5.33 12.24
N ASN A 117 -7.46 -4.05 12.32
CA ASN A 117 -7.23 -3.25 13.52
C ASN A 117 -7.97 -3.82 14.74
N TYR A 118 -9.21 -4.24 14.56
CA TYR A 118 -10.00 -4.84 15.63
C TYR A 118 -9.40 -6.16 16.15
N THR A 119 -8.91 -7.01 15.25
CA THR A 119 -8.21 -8.24 15.63
C THR A 119 -6.98 -7.95 16.48
N TYR A 120 -6.17 -6.97 16.10
CA TYR A 120 -5.03 -6.54 16.92
C TYR A 120 -5.46 -5.95 18.27
N ARG A 121 -6.54 -5.13 18.29
CA ARG A 121 -7.10 -4.63 19.55
C ARG A 121 -7.43 -5.77 20.52
N VAL A 122 -8.12 -6.79 20.01
CA VAL A 122 -8.50 -7.96 20.82
C VAL A 122 -7.27 -8.76 21.27
N THR A 123 -6.36 -9.06 20.33
CA THR A 123 -5.14 -9.84 20.58
C THR A 123 -4.25 -9.21 21.65
N TYR A 124 -4.08 -7.89 21.59
CA TYR A 124 -3.20 -7.15 22.50
C TYR A 124 -3.94 -6.46 23.65
N SER A 125 -5.24 -6.66 23.82
CA SER A 125 -6.06 -5.94 24.80
C SER A 125 -5.82 -4.42 24.71
N GLY A 126 -5.72 -3.93 23.48
CA GLY A 126 -5.36 -2.56 23.16
C GLY A 126 -6.55 -1.61 23.11
N GLN A 127 -6.29 -0.36 22.78
CA GLN A 127 -7.29 0.68 22.60
C GLN A 127 -7.51 0.93 21.10
N LEU A 128 -8.75 1.09 20.66
CA LEU A 128 -9.13 1.40 19.29
C LEU A 128 -9.88 2.73 19.20
N TRP A 129 -9.41 3.63 18.35
CA TRP A 129 -10.03 4.93 18.09
C TRP A 129 -10.72 4.93 16.73
N LEU A 130 -11.93 5.43 16.65
CA LEU A 130 -12.55 5.88 15.42
C LEU A 130 -12.19 7.36 15.22
N ARG A 131 -11.30 7.65 14.25
CA ARG A 131 -10.81 9.01 14.00
C ARG A 131 -11.16 9.43 12.57
N PHE A 132 -12.17 10.23 12.43
CA PHE A 132 -12.57 10.74 11.11
C PHE A 132 -11.56 11.74 10.56
N GLU A 133 -11.03 11.46 9.36
CA GLU A 133 -10.12 12.34 8.61
C GLU A 133 -10.95 13.35 7.80
N ASP A 134 -11.56 14.31 8.46
CA ASP A 134 -12.60 15.20 7.95
C ASP A 134 -12.12 16.65 7.70
N THR A 135 -10.84 16.82 7.38
CA THR A 135 -10.25 18.14 7.15
C THR A 135 -10.62 18.79 5.80
N ASN A 136 -11.25 18.06 4.89
CA ASN A 136 -11.71 18.60 3.61
C ASN A 136 -13.22 18.88 3.60
N PRO A 137 -13.66 20.12 3.94
CA PRO A 137 -15.07 20.46 4.09
C PRO A 137 -15.89 20.36 2.78
N LYS A 138 -15.21 20.29 1.62
CA LYS A 138 -15.89 20.18 0.31
C LYS A 138 -16.36 18.77 -0.01
N LYS A 139 -15.86 17.77 0.72
CA LYS A 139 -16.14 16.35 0.45
C LYS A 139 -16.90 15.65 1.55
N VAL A 140 -16.80 16.13 2.79
CA VAL A 140 -17.41 15.47 3.94
C VAL A 140 -18.90 15.75 4.01
N GLU A 141 -19.68 14.71 4.32
CA GLU A 141 -21.12 14.82 4.53
C GLU A 141 -21.53 14.05 5.78
N LYS A 142 -22.48 14.60 6.52
CA LYS A 142 -22.97 14.02 7.80
C LYS A 142 -23.40 12.55 7.66
N ARG A 143 -24.06 12.18 6.55
CA ARG A 143 -24.52 10.81 6.29
C ARG A 143 -23.38 9.79 6.19
N TYR A 144 -22.18 10.20 5.79
CA TYR A 144 -21.06 9.29 5.68
C TYR A 144 -20.45 8.93 7.04
N TYR A 145 -20.45 9.84 8.02
CA TYR A 145 -20.05 9.50 9.40
C TYR A 145 -20.95 8.39 9.97
N GLU A 146 -22.27 8.52 9.79
CA GLU A 146 -23.20 7.49 10.26
C GLU A 146 -22.99 6.17 9.53
N SER A 147 -22.75 6.18 8.21
CA SER A 147 -22.46 4.99 7.44
C SER A 147 -21.24 4.20 7.99
N PHE A 148 -20.20 4.91 8.43
CA PHE A 148 -19.03 4.26 9.05
C PHE A 148 -19.37 3.72 10.44
N ARG A 149 -20.08 4.47 11.27
CA ARG A 149 -20.49 4.01 12.60
C ARG A 149 -21.37 2.78 12.53
N GLU A 150 -22.39 2.80 11.68
CA GLU A 150 -23.29 1.69 11.47
C GLU A 150 -22.56 0.48 10.88
N GLY A 151 -21.75 0.69 9.84
CA GLY A 151 -21.01 -0.38 9.17
C GLY A 151 -20.02 -1.08 10.09
N TYR A 152 -19.26 -0.34 10.91
CA TYR A 152 -18.35 -0.96 11.88
C TYR A 152 -19.11 -1.72 12.97
N ARG A 153 -20.21 -1.16 13.52
CA ARG A 153 -21.05 -1.89 14.49
C ARG A 153 -21.66 -3.16 13.89
N TRP A 154 -22.12 -3.09 12.64
CA TRP A 154 -22.65 -4.25 11.92
C TRP A 154 -21.60 -5.37 11.78
N LEU A 155 -20.33 -5.02 11.61
CA LEU A 155 -19.20 -5.96 11.59
C LEU A 155 -18.80 -6.47 12.98
N GLY A 156 -19.45 -6.02 14.05
CA GLY A 156 -19.08 -6.33 15.43
C GLY A 156 -17.81 -5.61 15.90
N ILE A 157 -17.43 -4.53 15.23
CA ILE A 157 -16.30 -3.68 15.60
C ILE A 157 -16.81 -2.55 16.48
N ASP A 158 -16.40 -2.54 17.75
CA ASP A 158 -16.54 -1.43 18.67
C ASP A 158 -15.23 -0.66 18.83
N TRP A 159 -15.32 0.57 19.30
CA TRP A 159 -14.18 1.44 19.53
C TRP A 159 -14.28 2.15 20.87
N ASP A 160 -13.13 2.49 21.44
CA ASP A 160 -13.05 3.06 22.79
C ASP A 160 -13.22 4.57 22.80
N LYS A 161 -12.77 5.24 21.72
CA LYS A 161 -12.83 6.69 21.58
C LYS A 161 -13.14 7.09 20.15
N GLU A 162 -13.81 8.23 20.02
CA GLU A 162 -14.12 8.83 18.72
C GLU A 162 -13.62 10.27 18.67
N LYS A 163 -13.10 10.68 17.52
CA LYS A 163 -12.58 12.02 17.29
C LYS A 163 -12.69 12.44 15.83
N ASN A 164 -12.91 13.72 15.60
CA ASN A 164 -12.80 14.38 14.30
C ASN A 164 -11.47 15.13 14.22
N VAL A 165 -10.70 14.95 13.16
CA VAL A 165 -9.43 15.66 12.96
C VAL A 165 -9.69 17.15 12.74
N SER A 166 -10.82 17.53 12.14
CA SER A 166 -11.24 18.93 11.98
C SER A 166 -11.33 19.70 13.30
N SER A 167 -11.55 19.01 14.42
CA SER A 167 -11.56 19.63 15.76
C SER A 167 -10.17 20.09 16.25
N ASP A 168 -9.11 19.66 15.57
CA ASP A 168 -7.72 20.00 15.90
C ASP A 168 -7.09 21.00 14.93
N LEU A 169 -7.86 21.65 14.07
CA LEU A 169 -7.31 22.55 13.04
C LEU A 169 -6.41 23.64 13.63
N ASP A 170 -6.81 24.27 14.72
CA ASP A 170 -5.98 25.30 15.37
C ASP A 170 -4.63 24.72 15.82
N LEU A 171 -4.64 23.55 16.45
CA LEU A 171 -3.44 22.83 16.87
C LEU A 171 -2.57 22.44 15.67
N ILE A 172 -3.17 21.99 14.56
CA ILE A 172 -2.47 21.66 13.32
C ILE A 172 -1.80 22.90 12.73
N TYR A 173 -2.48 24.05 12.71
CA TYR A 173 -1.90 25.33 12.28
C TYR A 173 -0.73 25.75 13.17
N ASP A 174 -0.83 25.59 14.47
CA ASP A 174 0.25 25.96 15.39
C ASP A 174 1.50 25.08 15.20
N TYR A 175 1.32 23.77 14.97
CA TYR A 175 2.43 22.90 14.60
C TYR A 175 2.99 23.24 13.21
N GLY A 176 2.13 23.57 12.24
CA GLY A 176 2.56 24.06 10.92
C GLY A 176 3.47 25.28 11.02
N LYS A 177 3.10 26.27 11.84
CA LYS A 177 3.93 27.47 12.12
C LYS A 177 5.27 27.11 12.77
N LYS A 178 5.28 26.16 13.72
CA LYS A 178 6.53 25.68 14.34
C LYS A 178 7.46 25.01 13.32
N LEU A 179 6.93 24.18 12.41
CA LEU A 179 7.72 23.56 11.34
C LEU A 179 8.26 24.60 10.34
N ILE A 180 7.51 25.66 10.05
CA ILE A 180 8.00 26.76 9.23
C ILE A 180 9.13 27.50 9.96
N GLY A 181 8.95 27.78 11.26
CA GLY A 181 9.96 28.44 12.08
C GLY A 181 11.26 27.68 12.22
N SER A 182 11.22 26.32 12.23
CA SER A 182 12.41 25.46 12.24
C SER A 182 13.02 25.25 10.84
N GLY A 183 12.37 25.72 9.76
CA GLY A 183 12.82 25.49 8.39
C GLY A 183 12.47 24.10 7.81
N ASP A 184 11.69 23.29 8.54
CA ASP A 184 11.30 21.95 8.11
C ASP A 184 10.09 21.95 7.16
N ALA A 185 9.36 23.06 7.10
CA ALA A 185 8.26 23.29 6.16
C ALA A 185 8.35 24.66 5.50
N TYR A 186 7.66 24.84 4.38
CA TYR A 186 7.56 26.10 3.67
C TYR A 186 6.20 26.26 3.00
N VAL A 187 5.77 27.50 2.77
CA VAL A 187 4.56 27.82 2.02
C VAL A 187 4.85 27.81 0.52
N CYS A 188 4.04 27.09 -0.25
CA CYS A 188 4.19 26.99 -1.70
C CYS A 188 2.97 27.61 -2.41
N ALA A 189 3.18 28.64 -3.21
CA ALA A 189 2.16 29.30 -4.03
C ALA A 189 2.16 28.82 -5.50
N CYS A 190 2.85 27.72 -5.83
CA CYS A 190 2.84 27.18 -7.18
C CYS A 190 1.45 26.70 -7.60
N PRO A 191 1.05 26.86 -8.88
CA PRO A 191 -0.13 26.23 -9.42
C PRO A 191 -0.10 24.71 -9.24
N ILE A 192 -1.26 24.09 -9.00
CA ILE A 192 -1.36 22.66 -8.67
C ILE A 192 -0.71 21.75 -9.74
N ASP A 193 -0.80 22.10 -11.01
CA ASP A 193 -0.21 21.30 -12.09
C ASP A 193 1.32 21.37 -12.07
N LYS A 194 1.90 22.53 -11.72
CA LYS A 194 3.35 22.65 -11.49
C LYS A 194 3.78 21.81 -10.30
N VAL A 195 3.02 21.81 -9.20
CA VAL A 195 3.31 20.96 -8.02
C VAL A 195 3.27 19.47 -8.38
N LYS A 196 2.26 19.02 -9.14
CA LYS A 196 2.16 17.63 -9.61
C LYS A 196 3.35 17.23 -10.46
N LYS A 197 3.75 18.08 -11.41
CA LYS A 197 4.90 17.83 -12.27
C LYS A 197 6.19 17.71 -11.47
N LEU A 198 6.49 18.70 -10.62
CA LEU A 198 7.69 18.69 -9.78
C LEU A 198 7.77 17.45 -8.88
N ARG A 199 6.65 17.04 -8.30
CA ARG A 199 6.57 15.79 -7.52
C ARG A 199 6.87 14.54 -8.35
N PHE A 200 6.35 14.49 -9.59
CA PHE A 200 6.60 13.36 -10.49
C PHE A 200 8.07 13.28 -10.90
N ASP A 201 8.68 14.45 -11.18
CA ASP A 201 10.07 14.58 -11.64
C ASP A 201 11.08 14.50 -10.48
N GLY A 202 10.62 14.52 -9.21
CA GLY A 202 11.48 14.56 -8.02
C GLY A 202 12.20 15.90 -7.83
N GLU A 203 11.67 16.97 -8.44
CA GLU A 203 12.25 18.31 -8.41
C GLU A 203 11.64 19.18 -7.30
N VAL A 204 12.40 20.17 -6.87
CA VAL A 204 11.96 21.18 -5.88
C VAL A 204 11.46 22.44 -6.56
N CYS A 205 10.49 23.12 -5.93
CA CYS A 205 10.04 24.42 -6.41
C CYS A 205 10.89 25.57 -5.86
N GLU A 206 10.79 26.74 -6.48
CA GLU A 206 11.48 27.96 -6.07
C GLU A 206 11.15 28.44 -4.65
N HIS A 207 10.00 28.06 -4.11
CA HIS A 207 9.57 28.47 -2.77
C HIS A 207 10.30 27.70 -1.65
N ARG A 208 10.91 26.54 -1.94
CA ARG A 208 11.56 25.71 -0.90
C ARG A 208 12.70 26.44 -0.17
N GLY A 209 13.41 27.31 -0.84
CA GLY A 209 14.54 28.05 -0.29
C GLY A 209 14.20 29.45 0.22
N GLN A 210 12.92 29.84 0.30
CA GLN A 210 12.55 31.16 0.81
C GLN A 210 12.76 31.27 2.32
N SER A 211 12.96 32.49 2.80
CA SER A 211 13.21 32.73 4.23
C SER A 211 11.96 32.51 5.07
N VAL A 212 12.15 32.29 6.38
CA VAL A 212 11.03 32.06 7.34
C VAL A 212 10.07 33.27 7.35
N GLU A 213 10.59 34.50 7.18
CA GLU A 213 9.77 35.72 7.15
C GLU A 213 8.85 35.81 5.93
N LYS A 214 9.16 35.08 4.85
CA LYS A 214 8.31 34.98 3.66
C LYS A 214 7.27 33.88 3.73
N ASN A 215 7.46 32.96 4.64
CA ASN A 215 6.55 31.85 4.87
C ASN A 215 5.44 32.25 5.83
#